data_fefae949fe04efc62e2a861061960790
#
_entry.id   fefae949fe04efc62e2a861061960790
#
_cell.length_a   1.000
_cell.length_b   1.000
_cell.length_c   1.000
_cell.angle_alpha   90.00
_cell.angle_beta   90.00
_cell.angle_gamma   90.00
#
_symmetry.space_group_name_H-M   'P 1'
#
loop_
_entity.id
_entity.type
_entity.pdbx_description
1 polymer ?
#
loop_
_entity_poly.entity_id
_entity_poly.type
_entity_poly.pdbx_seq_one_letter_code
_entity_poly.pdbx_strand_id
1 'polypeptide(L)'
;MPNTYMNESGKSVRSAKDWFNYQNNQLIVLVDDMDLPLGKIRVRSKGSSGGHNGLKSIINHLGTAEFKRLKIGIGAPSNDQQERKSKTVSHVLGRFSKEEFRILNCIIEEIISCLELITYKNWEIITTRLNSYKPEN
;
A
#
# COMPACT_ATOMS: atom_id res chain seq x y z
N MET A 1 11.46 6.82 -2.65
CA MET A 1 10.08 7.30 -2.91
C MET A 1 9.98 7.79 -4.33
N PRO A 2 8.90 7.46 -5.06
CA PRO A 2 8.68 8.02 -6.39
C PRO A 2 8.51 9.54 -6.34
N ASN A 3 9.02 10.22 -7.34
CA ASN A 3 8.91 11.68 -7.49
C ASN A 3 7.77 12.10 -8.42
N THR A 4 7.00 11.13 -8.92
CA THR A 4 5.87 11.39 -9.81
C THR A 4 4.58 11.58 -9.03
N TYR A 5 3.60 12.23 -9.65
CA TYR A 5 2.25 12.23 -9.10
C TYR A 5 1.69 10.81 -9.05
N MET A 6 0.69 10.59 -8.18
CA MET A 6 0.11 9.27 -7.95
C MET A 6 -0.34 8.57 -9.24
N ASN A 7 -0.98 9.30 -10.13
CA ASN A 7 -1.45 8.75 -11.41
C ASN A 7 -0.31 8.46 -12.41
N GLU A 8 0.92 8.82 -12.07
CA GLU A 8 2.12 8.56 -12.88
C GLU A 8 3.12 7.65 -12.16
N SER A 9 2.72 7.04 -11.05
CA SER A 9 3.59 6.17 -10.25
C SER A 9 4.21 5.03 -11.07
N GLY A 10 3.49 4.54 -12.08
CA GLY A 10 3.98 3.49 -12.96
C GLY A 10 5.25 3.88 -13.71
N LYS A 11 5.42 5.14 -14.04
CA LYS A 11 6.65 5.63 -14.69
C LYS A 11 7.85 5.44 -13.78
N SER A 12 7.72 5.81 -12.53
CA SER A 12 8.79 5.65 -11.53
C SER A 12 9.13 4.19 -11.29
N VAL A 13 8.11 3.34 -11.15
CA VAL A 13 8.29 1.90 -10.92
C VAL A 13 8.97 1.27 -12.14
N ARG A 14 8.52 1.60 -13.35
CA ARG A 14 9.12 1.05 -14.58
C ARG A 14 10.57 1.50 -14.73
N SER A 15 10.87 2.75 -14.44
CA SER A 15 12.24 3.27 -14.50
C SER A 15 13.14 2.56 -13.49
N ALA A 16 12.65 2.34 -12.27
CA ALA A 16 13.41 1.60 -11.26
C ALA A 16 13.65 0.16 -11.70
N LYS A 17 12.64 -0.49 -12.27
CA LYS A 17 12.76 -1.85 -12.79
C LYS A 17 13.84 -1.94 -13.87
N ASP A 18 13.82 -1.03 -14.81
CA ASP A 18 14.79 -1.01 -15.91
C ASP A 18 16.20 -0.70 -15.39
N TRP A 19 16.32 0.22 -14.44
CA TRP A 19 17.61 0.60 -13.87
C TRP A 19 18.24 -0.52 -13.02
N PHE A 20 17.45 -1.13 -12.12
CA PHE A 20 17.93 -2.16 -11.19
C PHE A 20 17.76 -3.59 -11.72
N ASN A 21 17.11 -3.75 -12.86
CA ASN A 21 16.90 -5.03 -13.51
C ASN A 21 16.25 -6.08 -12.59
N TYR A 22 15.24 -5.70 -11.82
CA TYR A 22 14.50 -6.63 -11.00
C TYR A 22 13.31 -7.26 -11.74
N GLN A 23 12.85 -8.41 -11.24
CA GLN A 23 11.67 -9.09 -11.75
C GLN A 23 10.41 -8.60 -11.02
N ASN A 24 9.25 -8.76 -11.65
CA ASN A 24 7.98 -8.35 -11.03
C ASN A 24 7.70 -9.07 -9.71
N ASN A 25 8.18 -10.31 -9.54
CA ASN A 25 8.03 -11.06 -8.29
C ASN A 25 8.90 -10.52 -7.15
N GLN A 26 9.81 -9.60 -7.44
CA GLN A 26 10.65 -8.93 -6.46
C GLN A 26 10.07 -7.57 -6.06
N LEU A 27 8.97 -7.16 -6.67
CA LEU A 27 8.32 -5.89 -6.40
C LEU A 27 7.25 -6.04 -5.32
N ILE A 28 7.30 -5.17 -4.33
CA ILE A 28 6.25 -5.03 -3.32
C ILE A 28 5.81 -3.57 -3.30
N VAL A 29 4.54 -3.34 -3.55
CA VAL A 29 3.97 -1.99 -3.59
C VAL A 29 3.09 -1.79 -2.36
N LEU A 30 3.35 -0.71 -1.62
CA LEU A 30 2.52 -0.31 -0.49
C LEU A 30 1.51 0.72 -0.97
N VAL A 31 0.25 0.46 -0.72
CA VAL A 31 -0.85 1.35 -1.13
C VAL A 31 -1.82 1.57 0.02
N ASP A 32 -2.42 2.74 0.05
CA ASP A 32 -3.51 3.04 0.98
C ASP A 32 -4.83 2.43 0.48
N ASP A 33 -5.73 2.15 1.42
CA ASP A 33 -7.06 1.61 1.08
C ASP A 33 -8.09 2.22 2.04
N MET A 34 -8.97 3.06 1.50
CA MET A 34 -10.02 3.72 2.28
C MET A 34 -11.17 2.78 2.65
N ASP A 35 -11.31 1.66 1.94
CA ASP A 35 -12.34 0.68 2.22
C ASP A 35 -11.92 -0.32 3.31
N LEU A 36 -10.67 -0.26 3.72
CA LEU A 36 -10.09 -1.09 4.75
C LEU A 36 -9.96 -0.29 6.04
N PRO A 37 -10.45 -0.81 7.18
CA PRO A 37 -10.36 -0.07 8.45
C PRO A 37 -8.94 0.27 8.83
N LEU A 38 -8.76 1.40 9.51
CA LEU A 38 -7.47 1.79 10.07
C LEU A 38 -6.99 0.72 11.05
N GLY A 39 -5.74 0.32 10.93
CA GLY A 39 -5.17 -0.76 11.73
C GLY A 39 -5.14 -2.10 11.02
N LYS A 40 -5.76 -2.20 9.85
CA LYS A 40 -5.81 -3.42 9.06
C LYS A 40 -4.80 -3.38 7.93
N ILE A 41 -4.13 -4.50 7.70
CA ILE A 41 -3.25 -4.69 6.54
C ILE A 41 -3.79 -5.84 5.73
N ARG A 42 -3.78 -5.70 4.42
CA ARG A 42 -4.19 -6.78 3.52
C ARG A 42 -3.13 -7.00 2.45
N VAL A 43 -2.60 -8.21 2.41
CA VAL A 43 -1.57 -8.60 1.45
C VAL A 43 -2.22 -9.34 0.29
N ARG A 44 -1.85 -8.97 -0.93
CA ARG A 44 -2.30 -9.62 -2.17
C ARG A 44 -1.12 -9.80 -3.10
N SER A 45 -1.08 -10.93 -3.81
CA SER A 45 -0.01 -11.23 -4.78
C SER A 45 -0.39 -10.84 -6.20
N LYS A 46 -1.66 -10.54 -6.44
CA LYS A 46 -2.19 -10.13 -7.73
C LYS A 46 -3.56 -9.47 -7.54
N GLY A 47 -4.05 -8.85 -8.58
CA GLY A 47 -5.39 -8.27 -8.57
C GLY A 47 -5.47 -6.93 -9.27
N SER A 48 -6.70 -6.46 -9.49
CA SER A 48 -6.95 -5.18 -10.13
C SER A 48 -6.55 -4.00 -9.23
N SER A 49 -6.58 -2.80 -9.78
CA SER A 49 -6.26 -1.59 -9.04
C SER A 49 -7.30 -1.22 -7.97
N GLY A 50 -8.52 -1.75 -8.09
CA GLY A 50 -9.61 -1.41 -7.17
C GLY A 50 -9.93 0.08 -7.15
N GLY A 51 -9.66 0.80 -8.24
CA GLY A 51 -9.87 2.24 -8.34
C GLY A 51 -8.69 3.09 -7.84
N HIS A 52 -7.63 2.47 -7.32
CA HIS A 52 -6.45 3.21 -6.87
C HIS A 52 -5.64 3.68 -8.08
N ASN A 53 -5.51 4.99 -8.26
CA ASN A 53 -4.87 5.58 -9.44
C ASN A 53 -3.38 5.23 -9.57
N GLY A 54 -2.65 5.24 -8.46
CA GLY A 54 -1.24 4.86 -8.47
C GLY A 54 -1.05 3.41 -8.87
N LEU A 55 -1.85 2.51 -8.33
CA LEU A 55 -1.80 1.09 -8.66
C LEU A 55 -2.18 0.83 -10.11
N LYS A 56 -3.21 1.53 -10.61
CA LYS A 56 -3.60 1.47 -12.01
C LYS A 56 -2.45 1.89 -12.93
N SER A 57 -1.76 2.96 -12.58
CA SER A 57 -0.60 3.44 -13.35
C SER A 57 0.52 2.39 -13.38
N ILE A 58 0.82 1.77 -12.24
CA ILE A 58 1.84 0.73 -12.15
C ILE A 58 1.47 -0.47 -13.03
N ILE A 59 0.22 -0.93 -12.94
CA ILE A 59 -0.27 -2.05 -13.76
C ILE A 59 -0.11 -1.74 -15.24
N ASN A 60 -0.49 -0.53 -15.65
CA ASN A 60 -0.40 -0.12 -17.06
C ASN A 60 1.04 -0.08 -17.56
N HIS A 61 1.97 0.44 -16.76
CA HIS A 61 3.37 0.57 -17.16
C HIS A 61 4.12 -0.75 -17.12
N LEU A 62 3.78 -1.66 -16.21
CA LEU A 62 4.41 -2.97 -16.12
C LEU A 62 3.77 -3.99 -17.07
N GLY A 63 2.56 -3.74 -17.54
CA GLY A 63 1.82 -4.66 -18.41
C GLY A 63 1.28 -5.88 -17.67
N THR A 64 1.27 -5.86 -16.35
CA THR A 64 0.77 -6.97 -15.53
C THR A 64 0.25 -6.48 -14.20
N ALA A 65 -0.75 -7.19 -13.67
CA ALA A 65 -1.25 -6.99 -12.30
C ALA A 65 -0.68 -8.03 -11.32
N GLU A 66 0.24 -8.87 -11.77
CA GLU A 66 0.81 -9.95 -10.96
C GLU A 66 2.07 -9.50 -10.23
N PHE A 67 1.91 -8.68 -9.21
CA PHE A 67 2.96 -8.29 -8.28
C PHE A 67 2.38 -8.14 -6.88
N LYS A 68 3.25 -8.26 -5.88
CA LYS A 68 2.83 -8.19 -4.48
C LYS A 68 2.46 -6.76 -4.09
N ARG A 69 1.38 -6.64 -3.33
CA ARG A 69 0.94 -5.37 -2.79
C ARG A 69 0.50 -5.51 -1.35
N LEU A 70 0.84 -4.52 -0.54
CA LEU A 70 0.37 -4.39 0.82
C LEU A 70 -0.63 -3.24 0.86
N LYS A 71 -1.88 -3.56 1.17
CA LYS A 71 -2.93 -2.56 1.32
C LYS A 71 -2.99 -2.15 2.79
N ILE A 72 -2.78 -0.88 3.04
CA ILE A 72 -2.78 -0.30 4.38
C ILE A 72 -4.11 0.40 4.58
N GLY A 73 -4.91 -0.08 5.52
CA GLY A 73 -6.21 0.50 5.84
C GLY A 73 -6.04 1.89 6.44
N ILE A 74 -6.69 2.87 5.85
CA ILE A 74 -6.73 4.24 6.39
C ILE A 74 -8.13 4.62 6.84
N GLY A 75 -9.12 3.75 6.60
CA GLY A 75 -10.50 4.01 6.94
C GLY A 75 -11.13 5.08 6.09
N ALA A 76 -12.45 5.21 6.18
CA ALA A 76 -13.17 6.28 5.51
C ALA A 76 -13.25 7.49 6.45
N PRO A 77 -12.75 8.67 6.03
CA PRO A 77 -12.79 9.86 6.88
C PRO A 77 -14.21 10.40 7.11
N SER A 78 -15.16 10.01 6.27
CA SER A 78 -16.57 10.32 6.46
C SER A 78 -17.43 9.34 5.66
N ASN A 79 -18.71 9.25 6.01
CA ASN A 79 -19.69 8.44 5.29
C ASN A 79 -20.19 9.13 4.01
N ASP A 80 -19.74 10.34 3.74
CA ASP A 80 -20.14 11.10 2.56
C ASP A 80 -19.25 10.72 1.37
N GLN A 81 -19.84 10.04 0.39
CA GLN A 81 -19.13 9.62 -0.80
C GLN A 81 -18.61 10.79 -1.64
N GLN A 82 -19.30 11.92 -1.61
CA GLN A 82 -18.87 13.12 -2.32
C GLN A 82 -17.60 13.69 -1.70
N GLU A 83 -17.51 13.73 -0.38
CA GLU A 83 -16.30 14.14 0.32
C GLU A 83 -15.15 13.17 0.02
N ARG A 84 -15.42 11.87 -0.05
CA ARG A 84 -14.39 10.87 -0.36
C ARG A 84 -13.78 11.08 -1.74
N LYS A 85 -14.58 11.50 -2.72
CA LYS A 85 -14.12 11.72 -4.10
C LYS A 85 -13.37 13.03 -4.27
N SER A 86 -13.70 14.05 -3.49
CA SER A 86 -13.11 15.38 -3.62
C SER A 86 -11.81 15.53 -2.82
N LYS A 87 -11.46 14.58 -1.97
CA LYS A 87 -10.32 14.70 -1.07
C LYS A 87 -9.05 14.15 -1.70
N THR A 88 -8.03 14.98 -1.73
CA THR A 88 -6.69 14.60 -2.13
C THR A 88 -6.00 13.83 -1.01
N VAL A 89 -4.87 13.20 -1.33
CA VAL A 89 -4.05 12.48 -0.35
C VAL A 89 -3.67 13.39 0.82
N SER A 90 -3.30 14.64 0.56
CA SER A 90 -2.94 15.60 1.62
C SER A 90 -4.12 15.88 2.56
N HIS A 91 -5.33 15.88 2.05
CA HIS A 91 -6.53 16.10 2.87
C HIS A 91 -6.79 14.89 3.79
N VAL A 92 -6.64 13.69 3.27
CA VAL A 92 -6.77 12.45 4.05
C VAL A 92 -5.73 12.43 5.17
N LEU A 93 -4.47 12.71 4.86
CA LEU A 93 -3.38 12.72 5.85
C LEU A 93 -3.58 13.81 6.92
N GLY A 94 -4.10 14.98 6.54
CA GLY A 94 -4.35 16.07 7.47
C GLY A 94 -5.48 15.83 8.47
N ARG A 95 -6.24 14.76 8.31
CA ARG A 95 -7.38 14.45 9.18
C ARG A 95 -7.12 13.39 10.23
N PHE A 96 -5.96 12.77 10.24
CA PHE A 96 -5.67 11.76 11.24
C PHE A 96 -5.46 12.42 12.62
N SER A 97 -6.14 11.87 13.62
CA SER A 97 -5.91 12.22 15.02
C SER A 97 -4.57 11.69 15.51
N LYS A 98 -4.16 12.11 16.69
CA LYS A 98 -2.93 11.58 17.31
C LYS A 98 -2.99 10.06 17.50
N GLU A 99 -4.16 9.55 17.92
CA GLU A 99 -4.36 8.12 18.09
C GLU A 99 -4.27 7.37 16.76
N GLU A 100 -4.85 7.94 15.72
CA GLU A 100 -4.80 7.36 14.39
C GLU A 100 -3.36 7.34 13.85
N PHE A 101 -2.58 8.40 14.07
CA PHE A 101 -1.16 8.41 13.72
C PHE A 101 -0.38 7.36 14.49
N ARG A 102 -0.70 7.15 15.77
CA ARG A 102 -0.08 6.10 16.56
C ARG A 102 -0.32 4.72 15.94
N ILE A 103 -1.55 4.46 15.52
CA ILE A 103 -1.92 3.20 14.86
C ILE A 103 -1.16 3.04 13.55
N LEU A 104 -1.09 4.08 12.72
CA LEU A 104 -0.35 4.06 11.48
C LEU A 104 1.13 3.77 11.70
N ASN A 105 1.73 4.38 12.72
CA ASN A 105 3.14 4.13 13.06
C ASN A 105 3.37 2.68 13.46
N CYS A 106 2.46 2.09 14.24
CA CYS A 106 2.53 0.68 14.61
C CYS A 106 2.49 -0.22 13.37
N ILE A 107 1.62 0.09 12.42
CA ILE A 107 1.51 -0.65 11.15
C ILE A 107 2.80 -0.55 10.35
N ILE A 108 3.34 0.65 10.22
CA ILE A 108 4.58 0.89 9.47
C ILE A 108 5.73 0.11 10.09
N GLU A 109 5.86 0.13 11.41
CA GLU A 109 6.90 -0.62 12.13
C GLU A 109 6.76 -2.12 11.90
N GLU A 110 5.53 -2.65 11.93
CA GLU A 110 5.26 -4.07 11.66
C GLU A 110 5.64 -4.44 10.22
N ILE A 111 5.29 -3.60 9.26
CA ILE A 111 5.66 -3.82 7.86
C ILE A 111 7.17 -3.83 7.68
N ILE A 112 7.87 -2.87 8.27
CA ILE A 112 9.34 -2.79 8.20
C ILE A 112 9.95 -4.05 8.79
N SER A 113 9.49 -4.50 9.95
CA SER A 113 9.98 -5.73 10.58
C SER A 113 9.79 -6.95 9.67
N CYS A 114 8.64 -7.05 9.02
CA CYS A 114 8.36 -8.14 8.09
C CYS A 114 9.24 -8.08 6.85
N LEU A 115 9.48 -6.88 6.30
CA LEU A 115 10.32 -6.71 5.12
C LEU A 115 11.78 -7.06 5.42
N GLU A 116 12.27 -6.77 6.62
CA GLU A 116 13.62 -7.17 7.05
C GLU A 116 13.78 -8.69 7.10
N LEU A 117 12.69 -9.42 7.32
CA LEU A 117 12.69 -10.88 7.40
C LEU A 117 12.41 -11.56 6.06
N ILE A 118 12.11 -10.80 5.01
CA ILE A 118 11.67 -11.37 3.73
C ILE A 118 12.73 -12.28 3.09
N THR A 119 14.00 -12.03 3.37
CA THR A 119 15.11 -12.86 2.87
C THR A 119 15.20 -14.20 3.59
N TYR A 120 14.67 -14.29 4.82
CA TYR A 120 14.82 -15.43 5.71
C TYR A 120 13.54 -16.21 5.90
N LYS A 121 12.39 -15.61 5.57
CA LYS A 121 11.08 -16.20 5.79
C LYS A 121 10.31 -16.35 4.50
N ASN A 122 9.53 -17.44 4.44
CA ASN A 122 8.60 -17.68 3.37
C ASN A 122 7.56 -16.54 3.28
N TRP A 123 7.24 -16.09 2.07
CA TRP A 123 6.24 -15.04 1.83
C TRP A 123 4.88 -15.37 2.44
N GLU A 124 4.49 -16.65 2.45
CA GLU A 124 3.22 -17.07 3.04
C GLU A 124 3.16 -16.81 4.54
N ILE A 125 4.25 -17.01 5.25
CA ILE A 125 4.36 -16.71 6.68
C ILE A 125 4.21 -15.21 6.92
N ILE A 126 4.88 -14.41 6.12
CA ILE A 126 4.81 -12.96 6.20
C ILE A 126 3.39 -12.47 5.88
N THR A 127 2.76 -13.05 4.86
CA THR A 127 1.38 -12.73 4.47
C THR A 127 0.42 -13.02 5.61
N THR A 128 0.52 -14.18 6.23
CA THR A 128 -0.32 -14.56 7.38
C THR A 128 -0.13 -13.60 8.54
N ARG A 129 1.11 -13.28 8.87
CA ARG A 129 1.43 -12.36 9.96
C ARG A 129 0.84 -10.97 9.72
N LEU A 130 0.99 -10.43 8.52
CA LEU A 130 0.48 -9.09 8.19
C LEU A 130 -1.03 -9.06 8.12
N ASN A 131 -1.65 -10.08 7.50
CA ASN A 131 -3.11 -10.14 7.38
C ASN A 131 -3.81 -10.29 8.73
N SER A 132 -3.16 -10.88 9.70
CA SER A 132 -3.72 -11.08 11.05
C SER A 132 -3.29 -10.00 12.05
N TYR A 133 -2.51 -9.02 11.61
CA TYR A 133 -2.00 -7.98 12.50
C TYR A 133 -3.13 -7.16 13.12
N LYS A 134 -3.01 -6.91 14.42
CA LYS A 134 -3.89 -6.02 15.19
C LYS A 134 -3.01 -5.09 16.00
N PRO A 135 -3.19 -3.76 15.87
CA PRO A 135 -2.42 -2.83 16.70
C PRO A 135 -2.78 -3.01 18.17
N GLU A 136 -1.79 -2.84 19.01
CA GLU A 136 -2.00 -2.85 20.47
C GLU A 136 -2.76 -1.60 20.90
N ASN A 137 -3.68 -1.77 21.84
CA ASN A 137 -4.44 -0.67 22.42
C ASN A 137 -3.60 0.11 23.45
#